data_508eaa31fce0ae355ef31c8f12e85256
#
_entry.id   508eaa31fce0ae355ef31c8f12e85256
#
_cell.length_a   1.000
_cell.length_b   1.000
_cell.length_c   1.000
_cell.angle_alpha   90.00
_cell.angle_beta   90.00
_cell.angle_gamma   90.00
#
_symmetry.space_group_name_H-M   'P 1'
#
loop_
_entity.id
_entity.type
_entity.pdbx_description
1 polymer ?
#
loop_
_entity_poly.entity_id
_entity_poly.type
_entity_poly.pdbx_seq_one_letter_code
_entity_poly.pdbx_strand_id
1 'polypeptide(L)'
;MYKFDREAYDRRMEWYRDARFGMFIHWGLYAIPARGEWVRSTEQIPKEDYMKYFEEFNPVDFEPRKWAKAAKEAGMKYMVLTAKHHDGFCLFDSQYTDFKSTNTKCGRDLV
;
A
#
# COMPACT_ATOMS: atom_id res chain seq x y z
N MET A 1 -14.56 15.07 22.99
CA MET A 1 -15.30 14.70 21.76
C MET A 1 -14.77 15.51 20.59
N TYR A 2 -14.37 14.90 19.47
CA TYR A 2 -13.85 15.60 18.28
C TYR A 2 -14.95 16.48 17.69
N LYS A 3 -14.66 17.76 17.44
CA LYS A 3 -15.54 18.66 16.68
C LYS A 3 -14.93 18.87 15.30
N PHE A 4 -15.68 18.58 14.26
CA PHE A 4 -15.27 18.83 12.89
C PHE A 4 -15.23 20.36 12.63
N ASP A 5 -14.04 20.84 12.27
CA ASP A 5 -13.83 22.22 11.86
C ASP A 5 -13.77 22.29 10.33
N ARG A 6 -14.78 22.84 9.72
CA ARG A 6 -14.94 22.92 8.28
C ARG A 6 -13.88 23.80 7.63
N GLU A 7 -13.55 24.93 8.21
CA GLU A 7 -12.55 25.84 7.64
C GLU A 7 -11.15 25.25 7.70
N ALA A 8 -10.78 24.65 8.83
CA ALA A 8 -9.50 23.94 8.95
C ALA A 8 -9.41 22.76 7.97
N TYR A 9 -10.50 22.03 7.77
CA TYR A 9 -10.57 20.96 6.76
C TYR A 9 -10.39 21.51 5.34
N ASP A 10 -11.09 22.56 4.97
CA ASP A 10 -11.03 23.13 3.62
C ASP A 10 -9.62 23.68 3.31
N ARG A 11 -9.00 24.40 4.24
CA ARG A 11 -7.60 24.85 4.10
C ARG A 11 -6.63 23.67 3.90
N ARG A 12 -6.78 22.61 4.70
CA ARG A 12 -5.92 21.42 4.61
C ARG A 12 -6.09 20.67 3.29
N MET A 13 -7.31 20.67 2.71
CA MET A 13 -7.64 19.91 1.51
C MET A 13 -7.50 20.71 0.21
N GLU A 14 -7.20 22.01 0.29
CA GLU A 14 -7.08 22.88 -0.90
C GLU A 14 -6.06 22.33 -1.90
N TRP A 15 -4.85 22.02 -1.44
CA TRP A 15 -3.80 21.47 -2.30
C TRP A 15 -4.24 20.19 -3.02
N TYR A 16 -4.99 19.32 -2.34
CA TYR A 16 -5.45 18.04 -2.91
C TYR A 16 -6.52 18.26 -3.98
N ARG A 17 -7.44 19.21 -3.75
CA ARG A 17 -8.46 19.58 -4.74
C ARG A 17 -7.83 20.16 -6.01
N ASP A 18 -6.74 20.91 -5.87
CA ASP A 18 -6.03 21.53 -6.98
C ASP A 18 -5.09 20.54 -7.68
N ALA A 19 -4.57 19.57 -6.96
CA ALA A 19 -3.63 18.56 -7.47
C ALA A 19 -4.22 17.70 -8.58
N ARG A 20 -5.44 17.18 -8.43
CA ARG A 20 -6.31 16.43 -9.38
C ARG A 20 -5.68 15.23 -10.10
N PHE A 21 -4.35 15.10 -10.13
CA PHE A 21 -3.64 14.02 -10.80
C PHE A 21 -2.58 13.43 -9.88
N GLY A 22 -2.75 12.16 -9.55
CA GLY A 22 -1.86 11.42 -8.66
C GLY A 22 -1.73 9.96 -9.06
N MET A 23 -0.76 9.26 -8.49
CA MET A 23 -0.53 7.83 -8.68
C MET A 23 -1.08 7.07 -7.48
N PHE A 24 -1.95 6.09 -7.74
CA PHE A 24 -2.37 5.13 -6.74
C PHE A 24 -1.58 3.82 -6.94
N ILE A 25 -0.90 3.34 -5.90
CA ILE A 25 -0.09 2.13 -5.94
C ILE A 25 -0.79 1.06 -5.11
N HIS A 26 -1.34 0.03 -5.79
CA HIS A 26 -1.79 -1.20 -5.15
C HIS A 26 -0.64 -2.19 -5.14
N TRP A 27 -0.07 -2.45 -3.95
CA TRP A 27 1.06 -3.34 -3.80
C TRP A 27 1.01 -4.09 -2.46
N GLY A 28 1.32 -5.37 -2.50
CA GLY A 28 1.29 -6.29 -1.37
C GLY A 28 1.51 -7.73 -1.82
N LEU A 29 1.12 -8.71 -1.00
CA LEU A 29 1.27 -10.14 -1.33
C LEU A 29 0.57 -10.51 -2.65
N TYR A 30 -0.54 -9.87 -2.96
CA TYR A 30 -1.32 -10.09 -4.20
C TYR A 30 -0.56 -9.71 -5.48
N ALA A 31 0.53 -8.96 -5.38
CA ALA A 31 1.39 -8.66 -6.52
C ALA A 31 2.18 -9.89 -7.00
N ILE A 32 2.43 -10.87 -6.12
CA ILE A 32 3.14 -12.11 -6.48
C ILE A 32 2.35 -12.93 -7.49
N PRO A 33 1.08 -13.31 -7.25
CA PRO A 33 0.27 -14.01 -8.25
C PRO A 33 -0.10 -13.16 -9.47
N ALA A 34 -0.01 -11.83 -9.39
CA ALA A 34 -0.24 -10.87 -10.47
C ALA A 34 -1.61 -11.02 -11.18
N ARG A 35 -2.68 -11.33 -10.42
CA ARG A 35 -4.06 -11.51 -10.91
C ARG A 35 -5.06 -10.52 -10.28
N GLY A 36 -4.55 -9.38 -9.80
CA GLY A 36 -5.33 -8.32 -9.18
C GLY A 36 -5.23 -8.30 -7.65
N GLU A 37 -5.51 -7.15 -7.08
CA GLU A 37 -5.39 -6.90 -5.64
C GLU A 37 -6.44 -7.64 -4.81
N TRP A 38 -7.54 -8.07 -5.43
CA TRP A 38 -8.62 -8.85 -4.82
C TRP A 38 -8.47 -10.36 -5.01
N VAL A 39 -7.36 -10.85 -5.57
CA VAL A 39 -7.14 -12.25 -5.95
C VAL A 39 -7.55 -13.25 -4.87
N ARG A 40 -7.18 -13.00 -3.61
CA ARG A 40 -7.53 -13.88 -2.50
C ARG A 40 -9.04 -14.02 -2.32
N SER A 41 -9.78 -12.92 -2.45
CA SER A 41 -11.24 -12.90 -2.30
C SER A 41 -11.96 -13.46 -3.52
N THR A 42 -11.56 -13.04 -4.73
CA THR A 42 -12.21 -13.44 -5.98
C THR A 42 -12.01 -14.93 -6.29
N GLU A 43 -10.82 -15.46 -5.98
CA GLU A 43 -10.52 -16.89 -6.16
C GLU A 43 -10.79 -17.71 -4.89
N GLN A 44 -11.31 -17.10 -3.82
CA GLN A 44 -11.63 -17.74 -2.54
C GLN A 44 -10.45 -18.54 -1.96
N ILE A 45 -9.20 -18.01 -2.09
CA ILE A 45 -7.99 -18.70 -1.67
C ILE A 45 -7.99 -18.83 -0.13
N PRO A 46 -7.95 -20.06 0.42
CA PRO A 46 -7.83 -20.30 1.85
C PRO A 46 -6.63 -19.59 2.45
N LYS A 47 -6.69 -19.27 3.74
CA LYS A 47 -5.60 -18.53 4.41
C LYS A 47 -4.29 -19.33 4.34
N GLU A 48 -4.33 -20.62 4.59
CA GLU A 48 -3.19 -21.53 4.54
C GLU A 48 -2.50 -21.54 3.18
N ASP A 49 -3.26 -21.55 2.09
CA ASP A 49 -2.73 -21.50 0.72
C ASP A 49 -2.19 -20.12 0.35
N TYR A 50 -2.76 -19.07 0.94
CA TYR A 50 -2.30 -17.69 0.72
C TYR A 50 -0.99 -17.40 1.43
N MET A 51 -0.68 -18.12 2.52
CA MET A 51 0.55 -17.96 3.30
C MET A 51 1.83 -18.21 2.50
N LYS A 52 1.78 -18.98 1.42
CA LYS A 52 2.94 -19.14 0.52
C LYS A 52 3.45 -17.80 -0.02
N TYR A 53 2.57 -16.84 -0.31
CA TYR A 53 2.97 -15.51 -0.77
C TYR A 53 3.64 -14.70 0.34
N PHE A 54 3.23 -14.91 1.58
CA PHE A 54 3.91 -14.32 2.74
C PHE A 54 5.34 -14.86 2.89
N GLU A 55 5.52 -16.16 2.74
CA GLU A 55 6.83 -16.81 2.81
C GLU A 55 7.74 -16.43 1.64
N GLU A 56 7.17 -16.17 0.46
CA GLU A 56 7.90 -15.76 -0.74
C GLU A 56 8.21 -14.27 -0.78
N PHE A 57 7.47 -13.43 -0.03
CA PHE A 57 7.57 -11.97 -0.14
C PHE A 57 8.96 -11.45 0.20
N ASN A 58 9.69 -11.07 -0.85
CA ASN A 58 11.03 -10.51 -0.75
C ASN A 58 11.30 -9.53 -1.92
N PRO A 59 10.80 -8.29 -1.85
CA PRO A 59 10.94 -7.30 -2.92
C PRO A 59 12.36 -6.71 -2.95
N VAL A 60 13.31 -7.43 -3.51
CA VAL A 60 14.73 -7.04 -3.59
C VAL A 60 14.95 -5.78 -4.42
N ASP A 61 14.12 -5.56 -5.45
CA ASP A 61 14.20 -4.42 -6.37
C ASP A 61 13.32 -3.24 -5.95
N PHE A 62 12.83 -3.24 -4.69
CA PHE A 62 12.01 -2.14 -4.19
C PHE A 62 12.80 -0.83 -4.08
N GLU A 63 12.51 0.09 -4.98
CA GLU A 63 13.12 1.42 -5.04
C GLU A 63 12.06 2.53 -5.10
N PRO A 64 11.50 2.94 -3.95
CA PRO A 64 10.39 3.91 -3.90
C PRO A 64 10.75 5.27 -4.49
N ARG A 65 12.03 5.65 -4.48
CA ARG A 65 12.52 6.88 -5.13
C ARG A 65 12.34 6.86 -6.64
N LYS A 66 12.47 5.70 -7.29
CA LYS A 66 12.18 5.55 -8.73
C LYS A 66 10.69 5.73 -9.02
N TRP A 67 9.82 5.22 -8.16
CA TRP A 67 8.37 5.43 -8.29
C TRP A 67 7.99 6.89 -8.16
N ALA A 68 8.51 7.57 -7.13
CA ALA A 68 8.28 8.99 -6.93
C ALA A 68 8.81 9.85 -8.10
N LYS A 69 9.98 9.50 -8.64
CA LYS A 69 10.55 10.16 -9.82
C LYS A 69 9.65 9.98 -11.05
N ALA A 70 9.21 8.76 -11.33
CA ALA A 70 8.34 8.47 -12.46
C ALA A 70 6.99 9.23 -12.35
N ALA A 71 6.38 9.24 -11.14
CA ALA A 71 5.17 10.01 -10.90
C ALA A 71 5.38 11.51 -11.15
N LYS A 72 6.48 12.08 -10.65
CA LYS A 72 6.84 13.48 -10.87
C LYS A 72 7.04 13.81 -12.34
N GLU A 73 7.78 12.98 -13.07
CA GLU A 73 8.04 13.15 -14.52
C GLU A 73 6.76 13.06 -15.34
N ALA A 74 5.79 12.23 -14.91
CA ALA A 74 4.45 12.16 -15.50
C ALA A 74 3.54 13.36 -15.14
N GLY A 75 4.00 14.30 -14.32
CA GLY A 75 3.23 15.48 -13.89
C GLY A 75 2.28 15.23 -12.71
N MET A 76 2.36 14.07 -12.06
CA MET A 76 1.54 13.75 -10.90
C MET A 76 1.95 14.60 -9.68
N LYS A 77 0.98 14.95 -8.86
CA LYS A 77 1.14 15.87 -7.71
C LYS A 77 1.16 15.16 -6.36
N TYR A 78 0.71 13.91 -6.32
CA TYR A 78 0.71 13.09 -5.11
C TYR A 78 0.76 11.60 -5.46
N MET A 79 1.07 10.79 -4.45
CA MET A 79 1.04 9.33 -4.53
C MET A 79 0.27 8.79 -3.34
N VAL A 80 -0.43 7.68 -3.54
CA VAL A 80 -1.13 6.92 -2.49
C VAL A 80 -0.65 5.48 -2.55
N LEU A 81 -0.17 4.95 -1.43
CA LEU A 81 0.22 3.55 -1.29
C LEU A 81 -0.79 2.80 -0.44
N THR A 82 -1.20 1.61 -0.87
CA THR A 82 -1.98 0.69 -0.02
C THR A 82 -1.06 0.08 1.04
N ALA A 83 -0.85 0.78 2.15
CA ALA A 83 -0.03 0.29 3.25
C ALA A 83 -0.57 -1.02 3.87
N LYS A 84 -1.88 -1.25 3.76
CA LYS A 84 -2.60 -2.48 4.11
C LYS A 84 -3.82 -2.62 3.21
N HIS A 85 -4.09 -3.80 2.68
CA HIS A 85 -5.26 -4.08 1.86
C HIS A 85 -6.22 -5.10 2.53
N HIS A 86 -7.25 -5.59 1.80
CA HIS A 86 -8.28 -6.48 2.34
C HIS A 86 -7.76 -7.83 2.84
N ASP A 87 -6.61 -8.30 2.32
CA ASP A 87 -5.97 -9.54 2.76
C ASP A 87 -5.37 -9.44 4.18
N GLY A 88 -5.23 -8.22 4.70
CA GLY A 88 -4.76 -7.93 6.04
C GLY A 88 -3.24 -7.81 6.19
N PHE A 89 -2.48 -8.01 5.10
CA PHE A 89 -1.02 -7.87 5.13
C PHE A 89 -0.61 -6.40 5.25
N CYS A 90 0.28 -6.11 6.22
CA CYS A 90 0.81 -4.78 6.44
C CYS A 90 2.18 -4.63 5.79
N LEU A 91 2.36 -3.60 4.95
CA LEU A 91 3.67 -3.23 4.40
C LEU A 91 4.57 -2.52 5.42
N PHE A 92 4.06 -2.19 6.60
CA PHE A 92 4.73 -1.49 7.70
C PHE A 92 4.84 -2.36 8.95
N ASP A 93 5.70 -1.96 9.89
CA ASP A 93 5.93 -2.65 11.16
C ASP A 93 4.78 -2.46 12.16
N SER A 94 3.64 -3.06 11.87
CA SER A 94 2.45 -3.02 12.75
C SER A 94 2.74 -3.68 14.10
N GLN A 95 2.26 -3.03 15.18
CA GLN A 95 2.30 -3.60 16.54
C GLN A 95 1.07 -4.45 16.87
N TYR A 96 0.11 -4.58 15.94
CA TYR A 96 -1.17 -5.25 16.16
C TYR A 96 -1.32 -6.57 15.41
N THR A 97 -0.35 -6.95 14.58
CA THR A 97 -0.37 -8.20 13.81
C THR A 97 1.03 -8.63 13.40
N ASP A 98 1.24 -9.95 13.34
CA ASP A 98 2.46 -10.55 12.80
C ASP A 98 2.42 -10.73 11.27
N PHE A 99 1.26 -10.48 10.65
CA PHE A 99 1.09 -10.54 9.20
C PHE A 99 1.55 -9.22 8.55
N LYS A 100 2.86 -9.03 8.56
CA LYS A 100 3.54 -7.78 8.18
C LYS A 100 4.88 -8.02 7.48
N SER A 101 5.34 -7.05 6.70
CA SER A 101 6.55 -7.13 5.86
C SER A 101 7.83 -7.40 6.65
N THR A 102 7.94 -6.87 7.87
CA THR A 102 9.11 -7.11 8.75
C THR A 102 9.26 -8.57 9.19
N ASN A 103 8.18 -9.37 9.13
CA ASN A 103 8.18 -10.80 9.46
C ASN A 103 8.32 -11.72 8.24
N THR A 104 8.46 -11.15 7.05
CA THR A 104 8.74 -11.90 5.81
C THR A 104 10.24 -11.98 5.54
N LYS A 105 10.65 -12.66 4.45
CA LYS A 105 12.07 -12.66 4.00
C LYS A 105 12.60 -11.25 3.73
N CYS A 106 11.73 -10.30 3.42
CA CYS A 106 12.06 -8.88 3.25
C CYS A 106 12.66 -8.27 4.51
N GLY A 107 12.12 -8.58 5.69
CA GLY A 107 12.60 -8.09 6.99
C GLY A 107 12.58 -6.57 7.16
N ARG A 108 11.84 -5.83 6.32
CA ARG A 108 11.85 -4.35 6.28
C ARG A 108 10.46 -3.78 6.44
N ASP A 109 10.38 -2.61 7.09
CA ASP A 109 9.27 -1.68 6.95
C ASP A 109 9.37 -1.01 5.59
N LEU A 110 8.30 -1.02 4.81
CA LEU A 110 8.27 -0.56 3.42
C LEU A 110 7.44 0.73 3.22
N VAL A 111 6.98 1.36 4.33
CA VAL A 111 6.21 2.61 4.32
C VAL A 111 6.98 3.80 4.84
#